data_665c98c8ae99b3c035bb7905e9efbb2c
#
_entry.id   665c98c8ae99b3c035bb7905e9efbb2c
#
_cell.length_a   1.000
_cell.length_b   1.000
_cell.length_c   1.000
_cell.angle_alpha   90.00
_cell.angle_beta   90.00
_cell.angle_gamma   90.00
#
_symmetry.space_group_name_H-M   'P 1'
#
loop_
_entity.id
_entity.type
_entity.pdbx_description
1 polymer ?
#
loop_
_entity_poly.entity_id
_entity_poly.type
_entity_poly.pdbx_seq_one_letter_code
_entity_poly.pdbx_strand_id
1 'polypeptide(L)'
;TETIETILVETDNQISELIDILKKVDAFVFHVDENEITFETTSQQVNETTSQQVDKFKVMNSVFSVQSSSFAEIFSDENKTLIGHNVKSLISSLAQYGIELKNKLWDVMIAHYLIEPELNHSLDYLRDIYTTNNGNTIWLLYEKFKSLLIDNNLENLFYNIEMPLVRVLSKMETNGVKIDIEGLKQISDEQAKEIKEIENKIYEIAGTTFNIGSPKQLGEILFEKLGIKAPAKKTKTGQYPTGEEILQKIIDESPI
;
A
#
# COMPACT_ATOMS: atom_id res chain seq x y z
N THR A 1 0.87 -22.19 22.52
CA THR A 1 1.38 -20.81 22.42
C THR A 1 2.80 -20.91 21.89
N GLU A 2 2.96 -20.75 20.59
CA GLU A 2 4.28 -20.69 19.95
C GLU A 2 4.94 -19.38 20.36
N THR A 3 6.05 -19.46 21.08
CA THR A 3 6.87 -18.29 21.42
C THR A 3 7.81 -18.05 20.26
N ILE A 4 7.61 -16.95 19.52
CA ILE A 4 8.53 -16.55 18.46
C ILE A 4 9.67 -15.81 19.13
N GLU A 5 10.86 -16.38 19.06
CA GLU A 5 12.06 -15.73 19.54
C GLU A 5 12.54 -14.71 18.48
N THR A 6 12.71 -13.45 18.89
CA THR A 6 13.23 -12.42 18.01
C THR A 6 14.71 -12.20 18.32
N ILE A 7 15.56 -12.43 17.33
CA ILE A 7 17.01 -12.28 17.42
C ILE A 7 17.40 -10.94 16.77
N LEU A 8 18.05 -10.07 17.55
CA LEU A 8 18.59 -8.82 17.02
C LEU A 8 19.98 -9.07 16.45
N VAL A 9 20.18 -8.65 15.19
CA VAL A 9 21.41 -8.86 14.40
C VAL A 9 22.14 -7.53 14.26
N GLU A 10 23.26 -7.37 14.98
CA GLU A 10 24.00 -6.11 15.08
C GLU A 10 25.47 -6.24 14.69
N THR A 11 26.02 -7.45 14.68
CA THR A 11 27.44 -7.70 14.42
C THR A 11 27.65 -8.49 13.12
N ASP A 12 28.85 -8.36 12.53
CA ASP A 12 29.23 -9.08 11.32
C ASP A 12 29.14 -10.61 11.46
N ASN A 13 29.44 -11.14 12.65
CA ASN A 13 29.31 -12.56 12.94
C ASN A 13 27.83 -12.99 12.88
N GLN A 14 26.94 -12.24 13.51
CA GLN A 14 25.49 -12.52 13.49
C GLN A 14 24.90 -12.40 12.09
N ILE A 15 25.40 -11.46 11.28
CA ILE A 15 25.02 -11.35 9.85
C ILE A 15 25.47 -12.58 9.09
N SER A 16 26.70 -13.06 9.29
CA SER A 16 27.21 -14.27 8.67
C SER A 16 26.37 -15.50 9.06
N GLU A 17 26.01 -15.62 10.35
CA GLU A 17 25.12 -16.67 10.84
C GLU A 17 23.73 -16.61 10.19
N LEU A 18 23.12 -15.41 10.09
CA LEU A 18 21.83 -15.21 9.42
C LEU A 18 21.90 -15.62 7.96
N ILE A 19 22.95 -15.21 7.24
CA ILE A 19 23.17 -15.58 5.83
C ILE A 19 23.29 -17.11 5.67
N ASP A 20 24.02 -17.77 6.58
CA ASP A 20 24.17 -19.22 6.56
C ASP A 20 22.82 -19.94 6.85
N ILE A 21 21.97 -19.37 7.68
CA ILE A 21 20.60 -19.86 7.89
C ILE A 21 19.78 -19.66 6.61
N LEU A 22 19.78 -18.47 6.03
CA LEU A 22 19.04 -18.14 4.81
C LEU A 22 19.49 -18.99 3.61
N LYS A 23 20.75 -19.39 3.54
CA LYS A 23 21.26 -20.33 2.51
C LYS A 23 20.65 -21.72 2.61
N LYS A 24 20.28 -22.18 3.79
CA LYS A 24 19.76 -23.52 4.04
C LYS A 24 18.26 -23.69 3.86
N VAL A 25 17.50 -22.59 3.80
CA VAL A 25 16.04 -22.62 3.65
C VAL A 25 15.63 -22.39 2.20
N ASP A 26 14.50 -22.99 1.78
CA ASP A 26 13.92 -22.81 0.45
C ASP A 26 13.04 -21.55 0.36
N ALA A 27 12.54 -21.08 1.48
CA ALA A 27 11.70 -19.88 1.57
C ALA A 27 12.03 -19.09 2.83
N PHE A 28 11.90 -17.77 2.74
CA PHE A 28 12.09 -16.85 3.85
C PHE A 28 11.19 -15.62 3.70
N VAL A 29 10.82 -15.01 4.82
CA VAL A 29 10.15 -13.71 4.84
C VAL A 29 11.19 -12.60 4.80
N PHE A 30 10.89 -11.57 4.04
CA PHE A 30 11.63 -10.32 4.02
C PHE A 30 10.64 -9.15 4.11
N HIS A 31 10.84 -8.30 5.11
CA HIS A 31 10.00 -7.12 5.34
C HIS A 31 10.87 -5.93 5.75
N VAL A 32 10.52 -4.76 5.25
CA VAL A 32 11.23 -3.50 5.52
C VAL A 32 10.27 -2.55 6.22
N ASP A 33 10.63 -2.14 7.42
CA ASP A 33 10.01 -1.06 8.18
C ASP A 33 10.88 0.21 8.14
N GLU A 34 10.42 1.29 8.77
CA GLU A 34 11.12 2.59 8.76
C GLU A 34 12.59 2.50 9.22
N ASN A 35 12.87 1.70 10.25
CA ASN A 35 14.18 1.64 10.89
C ASN A 35 14.83 0.25 10.89
N GLU A 36 14.09 -0.78 10.55
CA GLU A 36 14.54 -2.17 10.65
C GLU A 36 14.07 -3.04 9.49
N ILE A 37 14.85 -4.07 9.23
CA ILE A 37 14.55 -5.13 8.28
C ILE A 37 14.30 -6.40 9.07
N THR A 38 13.22 -7.09 8.75
CA THR A 38 12.87 -8.36 9.38
C THR A 38 13.05 -9.50 8.39
N PHE A 39 13.72 -10.57 8.83
CA PHE A 39 13.73 -11.88 8.18
C PHE A 39 12.99 -12.87 9.09
N GLU A 40 12.18 -13.75 8.48
CA GLU A 40 11.57 -14.88 9.19
C GLU A 40 11.87 -16.17 8.42
N THR A 41 12.22 -17.21 9.15
CA THR A 41 12.49 -18.55 8.58
C THR A 41 11.83 -19.59 9.43
N THR A 42 11.66 -20.81 8.91
CA THR A 42 11.23 -21.94 9.72
C THR A 42 12.42 -22.86 9.98
N SER A 43 12.70 -23.16 11.25
CA SER A 43 13.61 -24.22 11.58
C SER A 43 12.91 -25.56 11.39
N GLN A 44 13.47 -26.43 10.53
CA GLN A 44 13.09 -27.83 10.50
C GLN A 44 13.70 -28.54 11.72
N GLN A 45 13.07 -28.46 12.86
CA GLN A 45 13.31 -29.46 13.90
C GLN A 45 12.49 -30.70 13.55
N VAL A 46 13.20 -31.72 13.08
CA VAL A 46 12.68 -33.08 12.93
C VAL A 46 12.47 -33.67 14.31
N ASN A 47 11.39 -33.34 14.96
CA ASN A 47 10.81 -34.08 16.08
C ASN A 47 9.29 -34.13 15.89
N GLU A 48 8.73 -35.30 16.03
CA GLU A 48 7.39 -35.78 15.69
C GLU A 48 6.18 -35.05 16.31
N THR A 49 6.31 -33.78 16.66
CA THR A 49 5.20 -32.90 17.10
C THR A 49 5.09 -31.69 16.19
N THR A 50 3.98 -31.59 15.54
CA THR A 50 3.54 -30.70 14.47
C THR A 50 3.50 -29.19 14.78
N SER A 51 4.56 -28.57 15.25
CA SER A 51 4.67 -27.11 15.33
C SER A 51 5.97 -26.66 14.67
N GLN A 52 5.85 -26.05 13.49
CA GLN A 52 6.97 -25.34 12.86
C GLN A 52 7.32 -24.14 13.74
N GLN A 53 8.55 -24.10 14.26
CA GLN A 53 9.04 -22.93 14.96
C GLN A 53 9.45 -21.88 13.90
N VAL A 54 8.96 -20.67 14.05
CA VAL A 54 9.37 -19.53 13.22
C VAL A 54 10.45 -18.75 13.96
N ASP A 55 11.62 -18.66 13.36
CA ASP A 55 12.71 -17.81 13.84
C ASP A 55 12.64 -16.45 13.16
N LYS A 56 12.67 -15.38 13.96
CA LYS A 56 12.58 -14.01 13.50
C LYS A 56 13.88 -13.25 13.80
N PHE A 57 14.45 -12.63 12.76
CA PHE A 57 15.68 -11.86 12.83
C PHE A 57 15.40 -10.40 12.48
N LYS A 58 15.92 -9.48 13.27
CA LYS A 58 15.82 -8.05 13.02
C LYS A 58 17.19 -7.45 12.77
N VAL A 59 17.32 -6.74 11.66
CA VAL A 59 18.55 -6.05 11.23
C VAL A 59 18.24 -4.57 11.09
N MET A 60 19.01 -3.70 11.71
CA MET A 60 18.84 -2.25 11.52
C MET A 60 19.12 -1.85 10.08
N ASN A 61 18.35 -0.93 9.52
CA ASN A 61 18.52 -0.46 8.13
C ASN A 61 19.96 0.05 7.86
N SER A 62 20.57 0.71 8.85
CA SER A 62 21.97 1.17 8.76
C SER A 62 22.97 0.02 8.65
N VAL A 63 22.74 -1.08 9.36
CA VAL A 63 23.58 -2.28 9.32
C VAL A 63 23.39 -3.00 7.99
N PHE A 64 22.14 -3.18 7.55
CA PHE A 64 21.82 -3.80 6.27
C PHE A 64 22.44 -3.03 5.09
N SER A 65 22.39 -1.69 5.10
CA SER A 65 22.93 -0.87 4.02
C SER A 65 24.44 -1.05 3.83
N VAL A 66 25.18 -1.21 4.90
CA VAL A 66 26.64 -1.46 4.87
C VAL A 66 26.95 -2.89 4.40
N GLN A 67 26.11 -3.86 4.79
CA GLN A 67 26.31 -5.29 4.55
C GLN A 67 25.47 -5.83 3.38
N SER A 68 24.83 -4.95 2.60
CA SER A 68 23.90 -5.33 1.53
C SER A 68 24.49 -6.30 0.50
N SER A 69 25.77 -6.14 0.17
CA SER A 69 26.49 -7.04 -0.74
C SER A 69 26.58 -8.49 -0.24
N SER A 70 26.59 -8.70 1.07
CA SER A 70 26.65 -10.01 1.69
C SER A 70 25.31 -10.77 1.52
N PHE A 71 24.19 -10.04 1.39
CA PHE A 71 22.88 -10.63 1.12
C PHE A 71 22.58 -10.82 -0.37
N ALA A 72 23.39 -10.27 -1.28
CA ALA A 72 23.10 -10.29 -2.72
C ALA A 72 22.91 -11.72 -3.26
N GLU A 73 23.69 -12.70 -2.78
CA GLU A 73 23.56 -14.11 -3.17
C GLU A 73 22.20 -14.69 -2.81
N ILE A 74 21.67 -14.36 -1.63
CA ILE A 74 20.36 -14.82 -1.14
C ILE A 74 19.24 -14.27 -2.02
N PHE A 75 19.28 -12.98 -2.35
CA PHE A 75 18.27 -12.33 -3.18
C PHE A 75 18.37 -12.67 -4.68
N SER A 76 19.51 -13.14 -5.14
CA SER A 76 19.70 -13.58 -6.54
C SER A 76 19.42 -15.06 -6.78
N ASP A 77 19.15 -15.86 -5.75
CA ASP A 77 18.87 -17.30 -5.87
C ASP A 77 17.44 -17.54 -6.36
N GLU A 78 17.29 -17.90 -7.63
CA GLU A 78 16.00 -18.19 -8.29
C GLU A 78 15.26 -19.42 -7.74
N ASN A 79 15.95 -20.28 -6.97
CA ASN A 79 15.32 -21.45 -6.35
C ASN A 79 14.60 -21.11 -5.05
N LYS A 80 14.99 -20.02 -4.39
CA LYS A 80 14.39 -19.57 -3.14
C LYS A 80 13.12 -18.76 -3.36
N THR A 81 12.19 -18.87 -2.42
CA THR A 81 10.98 -18.06 -2.39
C THR A 81 11.12 -16.95 -1.36
N LEU A 82 11.01 -15.70 -1.81
CA LEU A 82 10.85 -14.53 -0.94
C LEU A 82 9.37 -14.29 -0.70
N ILE A 83 8.99 -14.33 0.58
CA ILE A 83 7.64 -14.05 1.06
C ILE A 83 7.64 -12.64 1.65
N GLY A 84 6.67 -11.81 1.28
CA GLY A 84 6.57 -10.46 1.79
C GLY A 84 5.16 -9.89 1.76
N HIS A 85 5.03 -8.67 2.20
CA HIS A 85 3.83 -7.84 2.05
C HIS A 85 4.18 -6.67 1.14
N ASN A 86 3.41 -6.45 0.08
CA ASN A 86 3.70 -5.46 -0.97
C ASN A 86 5.11 -5.66 -1.57
N VAL A 87 5.34 -6.86 -2.09
CA VAL A 87 6.66 -7.27 -2.63
C VAL A 87 7.13 -6.36 -3.76
N LYS A 88 6.22 -5.71 -4.48
CA LYS A 88 6.58 -4.71 -5.49
C LYS A 88 7.44 -3.59 -4.90
N SER A 89 7.08 -3.06 -3.74
CA SER A 89 7.89 -2.03 -3.08
C SER A 89 9.20 -2.57 -2.53
N LEU A 90 9.26 -3.85 -2.13
CA LEU A 90 10.51 -4.49 -1.72
C LEU A 90 11.52 -4.57 -2.87
N ILE A 91 11.09 -4.84 -4.10
CA ILE A 91 11.96 -4.82 -5.29
C ILE A 91 12.62 -3.44 -5.43
N SER A 92 11.83 -2.38 -5.33
CA SER A 92 12.34 -1.00 -5.43
C SER A 92 13.28 -0.64 -4.27
N SER A 93 12.96 -1.09 -3.06
CA SER A 93 13.80 -0.86 -1.88
C SER A 93 15.15 -1.57 -2.00
N LEU A 94 15.18 -2.82 -2.43
CA LEU A 94 16.42 -3.58 -2.62
C LEU A 94 17.28 -3.02 -3.75
N ALA A 95 16.66 -2.51 -4.82
CA ALA A 95 17.38 -1.88 -5.92
C ALA A 95 18.19 -0.64 -5.47
N GLN A 96 17.76 0.08 -4.43
CA GLN A 96 18.50 1.21 -3.85
C GLN A 96 19.83 0.77 -3.22
N TYR A 97 19.92 -0.48 -2.78
CA TYR A 97 21.13 -1.10 -2.25
C TYR A 97 21.95 -1.82 -3.34
N GLY A 98 21.57 -1.72 -4.61
CA GLY A 98 22.21 -2.40 -5.72
C GLY A 98 21.91 -3.91 -5.78
N ILE A 99 20.89 -4.36 -5.06
CA ILE A 99 20.48 -5.76 -5.02
C ILE A 99 19.39 -6.01 -6.06
N GLU A 100 19.64 -6.92 -6.98
CA GLU A 100 18.64 -7.42 -7.92
C GLU A 100 17.91 -8.63 -7.31
N LEU A 101 16.60 -8.49 -7.12
CA LEU A 101 15.77 -9.55 -6.56
C LEU A 101 15.36 -10.54 -7.64
N LYS A 102 15.91 -11.77 -7.60
CA LYS A 102 15.62 -12.86 -8.56
C LYS A 102 14.82 -14.02 -7.98
N ASN A 103 14.64 -14.07 -6.67
CA ASN A 103 13.86 -15.10 -5.98
C ASN A 103 12.46 -15.26 -6.59
N LYS A 104 11.85 -16.43 -6.43
CA LYS A 104 10.40 -16.58 -6.59
C LYS A 104 9.71 -15.66 -5.58
N LEU A 105 8.63 -15.03 -5.99
CA LEU A 105 7.91 -14.05 -5.14
C LEU A 105 6.62 -14.64 -4.61
N TRP A 106 6.30 -14.31 -3.36
CA TRP A 106 5.02 -14.59 -2.76
C TRP A 106 4.55 -13.39 -1.91
N ASP A 107 3.40 -12.80 -2.25
CA ASP A 107 2.91 -11.57 -1.64
C ASP A 107 1.63 -11.84 -0.85
N VAL A 108 1.68 -11.66 0.49
CA VAL A 108 0.51 -11.85 1.36
C VAL A 108 -0.59 -10.83 1.10
N MET A 109 -0.24 -9.61 0.65
CA MET A 109 -1.20 -8.58 0.30
C MET A 109 -2.01 -8.98 -0.94
N ILE A 110 -1.34 -9.45 -1.99
CA ILE A 110 -1.98 -9.89 -3.24
C ILE A 110 -2.79 -11.17 -3.01
N ALA A 111 -2.26 -12.12 -2.22
CA ALA A 111 -3.01 -13.32 -1.86
C ALA A 111 -4.33 -12.99 -1.18
N HIS A 112 -4.30 -12.07 -0.19
CA HIS A 112 -5.51 -11.63 0.47
C HIS A 112 -6.45 -10.85 -0.46
N TYR A 113 -5.92 -10.01 -1.34
CA TYR A 113 -6.72 -9.30 -2.34
C TYR A 113 -7.52 -10.25 -3.23
N LEU A 114 -6.93 -11.37 -3.64
CA LEU A 114 -7.65 -12.39 -4.43
C LEU A 114 -8.71 -13.14 -3.63
N ILE A 115 -8.50 -13.32 -2.32
CA ILE A 115 -9.44 -14.03 -1.45
C ILE A 115 -10.60 -13.14 -1.03
N GLU A 116 -10.32 -11.88 -0.64
CA GLU A 116 -11.28 -10.92 -0.09
C GLU A 116 -11.05 -9.52 -0.67
N PRO A 117 -11.40 -9.27 -1.95
CA PRO A 117 -11.03 -8.04 -2.68
C PRO A 117 -11.61 -6.75 -2.10
N GLU A 118 -12.71 -6.83 -1.35
CA GLU A 118 -13.41 -5.66 -0.78
C GLU A 118 -12.84 -5.21 0.57
N LEU A 119 -11.94 -5.98 1.18
CA LEU A 119 -11.41 -5.70 2.50
C LEU A 119 -10.11 -4.88 2.44
N ASN A 120 -9.63 -4.42 3.60
CA ASN A 120 -8.34 -3.76 3.73
C ASN A 120 -7.20 -4.80 3.65
N HIS A 121 -6.13 -4.50 2.92
CA HIS A 121 -4.98 -5.38 2.72
C HIS A 121 -3.71 -4.89 3.40
N SER A 122 -3.81 -3.87 4.29
CA SER A 122 -2.64 -3.41 5.06
C SER A 122 -2.14 -4.52 5.99
N LEU A 123 -0.83 -4.55 6.22
CA LEU A 123 -0.21 -5.60 7.04
C LEU A 123 -0.78 -5.62 8.46
N ASP A 124 -1.06 -4.46 9.06
CA ASP A 124 -1.65 -4.37 10.40
C ASP A 124 -3.05 -4.97 10.42
N TYR A 125 -3.90 -4.64 9.44
CA TYR A 125 -5.22 -5.24 9.33
C TYR A 125 -5.16 -6.77 9.18
N LEU A 126 -4.26 -7.26 8.31
CA LEU A 126 -4.09 -8.70 8.11
C LEU A 126 -3.63 -9.41 9.39
N ARG A 127 -2.72 -8.80 10.14
CA ARG A 127 -2.27 -9.32 11.43
C ARG A 127 -3.39 -9.38 12.45
N ASP A 128 -4.17 -8.31 12.58
CA ASP A 128 -5.26 -8.20 13.54
C ASP A 128 -6.37 -9.22 13.29
N ILE A 129 -6.69 -9.48 12.04
CA ILE A 129 -7.81 -10.38 11.66
C ILE A 129 -7.37 -11.86 11.62
N TYR A 130 -6.18 -12.13 11.09
CA TYR A 130 -5.79 -13.49 10.73
C TYR A 130 -4.75 -14.14 11.65
N THR A 131 -4.11 -13.37 12.54
CA THR A 131 -3.13 -13.90 13.48
C THR A 131 -3.58 -13.70 14.93
N THR A 132 -3.23 -14.62 15.81
CA THR A 132 -3.48 -14.49 17.25
C THR A 132 -2.33 -13.73 17.92
N ASN A 133 -2.60 -13.06 19.05
CA ASN A 133 -1.75 -12.10 19.76
C ASN A 133 -0.28 -12.47 20.04
N ASN A 134 0.16 -13.69 19.77
CA ASN A 134 1.53 -14.16 20.07
C ASN A 134 2.38 -14.51 18.83
N GLY A 135 1.87 -14.30 17.63
CA GLY A 135 2.54 -14.71 16.40
C GLY A 135 2.29 -13.77 15.24
N ASN A 136 2.53 -12.48 15.42
CA ASN A 136 2.37 -11.46 14.34
C ASN A 136 3.48 -11.58 13.30
N THR A 137 3.50 -12.69 12.58
CA THR A 137 4.50 -12.91 11.53
C THR A 137 3.85 -12.96 10.16
N ILE A 138 4.58 -12.50 9.15
CA ILE A 138 4.17 -12.63 7.74
C ILE A 138 4.14 -14.11 7.36
N TRP A 139 4.98 -14.95 7.99
CA TRP A 139 4.97 -16.39 7.74
C TRP A 139 3.61 -17.04 8.05
N LEU A 140 2.97 -16.69 9.18
CA LEU A 140 1.65 -17.23 9.52
C LEU A 140 0.57 -16.81 8.51
N LEU A 141 0.63 -15.57 8.02
CA LEU A 141 -0.25 -15.10 6.94
C LEU A 141 -0.02 -15.89 5.66
N TYR A 142 1.24 -16.15 5.31
CA TYR A 142 1.62 -16.96 4.15
C TYR A 142 1.00 -18.36 4.22
N GLU A 143 1.20 -19.10 5.31
CA GLU A 143 0.65 -20.45 5.46
C GLU A 143 -0.88 -20.45 5.36
N LYS A 144 -1.53 -19.51 6.02
CA LYS A 144 -2.98 -19.37 5.99
C LYS A 144 -3.51 -19.04 4.60
N PHE A 145 -2.94 -18.05 3.94
CA PHE A 145 -3.45 -17.62 2.63
C PHE A 145 -3.09 -18.61 1.53
N LYS A 146 -1.98 -19.33 1.65
CA LYS A 146 -1.64 -20.43 0.75
C LYS A 146 -2.74 -21.51 0.76
N SER A 147 -3.23 -21.92 1.92
CA SER A 147 -4.36 -22.85 2.04
C SER A 147 -5.62 -22.26 1.41
N LEU A 148 -5.97 -21.01 1.73
CA LEU A 148 -7.17 -20.36 1.20
C LEU A 148 -7.14 -20.16 -0.32
N LEU A 149 -5.98 -19.91 -0.94
CA LEU A 149 -5.85 -19.86 -2.40
C LEU A 149 -6.19 -21.22 -3.04
N ILE A 150 -5.75 -22.33 -2.42
CA ILE A 150 -6.08 -23.69 -2.88
C ILE A 150 -7.59 -23.93 -2.76
N ASP A 151 -8.15 -23.68 -1.58
CA ASP A 151 -9.56 -23.91 -1.28
C ASP A 151 -10.52 -23.13 -2.21
N ASN A 152 -10.09 -21.93 -2.65
CA ASN A 152 -10.85 -21.07 -3.55
C ASN A 152 -10.48 -21.25 -5.05
N ASN A 153 -9.58 -22.19 -5.40
CA ASN A 153 -9.09 -22.42 -6.77
C ASN A 153 -8.43 -21.18 -7.41
N LEU A 154 -7.75 -20.36 -6.62
CA LEU A 154 -7.10 -19.12 -7.05
C LEU A 154 -5.61 -19.27 -7.36
N GLU A 155 -5.01 -20.45 -7.16
CA GLU A 155 -3.58 -20.71 -7.36
C GLU A 155 -3.09 -20.35 -8.76
N ASN A 156 -3.83 -20.74 -9.79
CA ASN A 156 -3.44 -20.46 -11.17
C ASN A 156 -3.40 -18.94 -11.42
N LEU A 157 -4.38 -18.18 -10.94
CA LEU A 157 -4.40 -16.73 -11.04
C LEU A 157 -3.22 -16.11 -10.28
N PHE A 158 -3.01 -16.54 -9.03
CA PHE A 158 -1.95 -16.03 -8.18
C PHE A 158 -0.55 -16.28 -8.78
N TYR A 159 -0.21 -17.54 -9.08
CA TYR A 159 1.16 -17.89 -9.50
C TYR A 159 1.48 -17.54 -10.94
N ASN A 160 0.50 -17.62 -11.86
CA ASN A 160 0.75 -17.49 -13.29
C ASN A 160 0.41 -16.11 -13.85
N ILE A 161 -0.33 -15.28 -13.10
CA ILE A 161 -0.71 -13.93 -13.53
C ILE A 161 -0.20 -12.89 -12.54
N GLU A 162 -0.65 -12.91 -11.28
CA GLU A 162 -0.39 -11.84 -10.32
C GLU A 162 1.08 -11.75 -9.92
N MET A 163 1.71 -12.86 -9.56
CA MET A 163 3.12 -12.84 -9.15
C MET A 163 4.08 -12.42 -10.28
N PRO A 164 3.96 -12.90 -11.53
CA PRO A 164 4.73 -12.36 -12.64
C PRO A 164 4.48 -10.87 -12.91
N LEU A 165 3.22 -10.41 -12.76
CA LEU A 165 2.82 -9.02 -12.98
C LEU A 165 3.53 -8.06 -12.02
N VAL A 166 3.82 -8.48 -10.78
CA VAL A 166 4.57 -7.67 -9.79
C VAL A 166 5.87 -7.14 -10.37
N ARG A 167 6.66 -7.99 -11.05
CA ARG A 167 7.94 -7.59 -11.66
C ARG A 167 7.75 -6.63 -12.83
N VAL A 168 6.72 -6.88 -13.65
CA VAL A 168 6.41 -6.02 -14.79
C VAL A 168 6.04 -4.62 -14.30
N LEU A 169 5.15 -4.53 -13.31
CA LEU A 169 4.72 -3.25 -12.74
C LEU A 169 5.88 -2.52 -12.05
N SER A 170 6.70 -3.23 -11.27
CA SER A 170 7.90 -2.63 -10.66
C SER A 170 8.84 -2.05 -11.71
N LYS A 171 9.07 -2.76 -12.83
CA LYS A 171 9.92 -2.27 -13.92
C LYS A 171 9.29 -1.07 -14.64
N MET A 172 7.98 -1.07 -14.85
CA MET A 172 7.27 0.06 -15.44
C MET A 172 7.39 1.32 -14.57
N GLU A 173 7.20 1.19 -13.26
CA GLU A 173 7.35 2.28 -12.29
C GLU A 173 8.79 2.81 -12.24
N THR A 174 9.78 1.92 -12.27
CA THR A 174 11.20 2.31 -12.29
C THR A 174 11.59 3.04 -13.59
N ASN A 175 11.07 2.60 -14.73
CA ASN A 175 11.31 3.26 -16.02
C ASN A 175 10.62 4.62 -16.10
N GLY A 176 9.49 4.77 -15.41
CA GLY A 176 8.68 5.98 -15.44
C GLY A 176 8.05 6.25 -16.80
N VAL A 177 7.37 7.38 -16.88
CA VAL A 177 6.74 7.91 -18.08
C VAL A 177 7.21 9.35 -18.29
N LYS A 178 7.62 9.67 -19.52
CA LYS A 178 7.93 11.05 -19.86
C LYS A 178 6.63 11.86 -19.95
N ILE A 179 6.57 12.94 -19.18
CA ILE A 179 5.44 13.89 -19.19
C ILE A 179 5.87 15.20 -19.86
N ASP A 180 4.93 15.86 -20.53
CA ASP A 180 5.11 17.21 -21.06
C ASP A 180 4.85 18.23 -19.95
N ILE A 181 5.90 18.60 -19.23
CA ILE A 181 5.83 19.53 -18.08
C ILE A 181 5.37 20.93 -18.55
N GLU A 182 5.86 21.39 -19.70
CA GLU A 182 5.52 22.72 -20.22
C GLU A 182 4.03 22.77 -20.63
N GLY A 183 3.55 21.74 -21.32
CA GLY A 183 2.13 21.63 -21.69
C GLY A 183 1.21 21.58 -20.46
N LEU A 184 1.59 20.79 -19.43
CA LEU A 184 0.81 20.74 -18.18
C LEU A 184 0.82 22.09 -17.45
N LYS A 185 1.95 22.80 -17.44
CA LYS A 185 2.05 24.12 -16.83
C LYS A 185 1.18 25.14 -17.56
N GLN A 186 1.21 25.13 -18.90
CA GLN A 186 0.34 26.00 -19.71
C GLN A 186 -1.14 25.76 -19.40
N ILE A 187 -1.59 24.49 -19.39
CA ILE A 187 -2.97 24.13 -19.03
C ILE A 187 -3.33 24.62 -17.61
N SER A 188 -2.42 24.42 -16.66
CA SER A 188 -2.60 24.89 -15.28
C SER A 188 -2.76 26.41 -15.19
N ASP A 189 -1.94 27.18 -15.91
CA ASP A 189 -1.99 28.63 -15.93
C ASP A 189 -3.27 29.15 -16.63
N GLU A 190 -3.71 28.48 -17.68
CA GLU A 190 -4.98 28.80 -18.38
C GLU A 190 -6.18 28.53 -17.47
N GLN A 191 -6.24 27.35 -16.84
CA GLN A 191 -7.30 26.99 -15.92
C GLN A 191 -7.35 27.91 -14.69
N ALA A 192 -6.19 28.30 -14.13
CA ALA A 192 -6.14 29.25 -13.02
C ALA A 192 -6.72 30.61 -13.35
N LYS A 193 -6.53 31.10 -14.58
CA LYS A 193 -7.15 32.35 -15.06
C LYS A 193 -8.66 32.21 -15.21
N GLU A 194 -9.11 31.12 -15.82
CA GLU A 194 -10.52 30.85 -16.04
C GLU A 194 -11.26 30.70 -14.70
N ILE A 195 -10.70 29.95 -13.75
CA ILE A 195 -11.25 29.82 -12.40
C ILE A 195 -11.42 31.20 -11.74
N LYS A 196 -10.37 32.03 -11.81
CA LYS A 196 -10.42 33.37 -11.22
C LYS A 196 -11.48 34.26 -11.85
N GLU A 197 -11.69 34.17 -13.16
CA GLU A 197 -12.76 34.90 -13.85
C GLU A 197 -14.14 34.42 -13.42
N ILE A 198 -14.33 33.11 -13.27
CA ILE A 198 -15.58 32.51 -12.80
C ILE A 198 -15.85 32.91 -11.34
N GLU A 199 -14.84 32.83 -10.46
CA GLU A 199 -14.96 33.27 -9.07
C GLU A 199 -15.42 34.72 -8.97
N ASN A 200 -14.80 35.62 -9.76
CA ASN A 200 -15.19 37.03 -9.79
C ASN A 200 -16.66 37.21 -10.21
N LYS A 201 -17.11 36.50 -11.24
CA LYS A 201 -18.52 36.53 -11.68
C LYS A 201 -19.45 36.03 -10.59
N ILE A 202 -19.08 34.96 -9.88
CA ILE A 202 -19.86 34.45 -8.76
C ILE A 202 -19.96 35.50 -7.64
N TYR A 203 -18.86 36.18 -7.29
CA TYR A 203 -18.87 37.24 -6.28
C TYR A 203 -19.69 38.45 -6.70
N GLU A 204 -19.65 38.83 -7.97
CA GLU A 204 -20.50 39.91 -8.50
C GLU A 204 -21.99 39.57 -8.38
N ILE A 205 -22.40 38.37 -8.78
CA ILE A 205 -23.79 37.92 -8.68
C ILE A 205 -24.22 37.78 -7.22
N ALA A 206 -23.36 37.20 -6.38
CA ALA A 206 -23.61 37.06 -4.95
C ALA A 206 -23.62 38.40 -4.20
N GLY A 207 -23.03 39.46 -4.77
CA GLY A 207 -22.87 40.77 -4.13
C GLY A 207 -22.04 40.73 -2.85
N THR A 208 -21.16 39.74 -2.71
CA THR A 208 -20.20 39.55 -1.60
C THR A 208 -19.17 38.49 -1.95
N THR A 209 -18.01 38.58 -1.33
CA THR A 209 -17.00 37.53 -1.35
C THR A 209 -17.27 36.50 -0.27
N PHE A 210 -17.06 35.24 -0.56
CA PHE A 210 -17.20 34.10 0.37
C PHE A 210 -16.32 32.93 -0.10
N ASN A 211 -16.16 31.92 0.73
CA ASN A 211 -15.44 30.71 0.31
C ASN A 211 -16.39 29.80 -0.49
N ILE A 212 -16.24 29.81 -1.82
CA ILE A 212 -17.03 29.00 -2.76
C ILE A 212 -16.87 27.50 -2.48
N GLY A 213 -15.68 27.07 -2.05
CA GLY A 213 -15.40 25.67 -1.64
C GLY A 213 -15.99 25.28 -0.28
N SER A 214 -16.70 26.19 0.43
CA SER A 214 -17.39 25.88 1.66
C SER A 214 -18.87 25.59 1.42
N PRO A 215 -19.33 24.33 1.54
CA PRO A 215 -20.75 23.97 1.35
C PRO A 215 -21.71 24.80 2.20
N LYS A 216 -21.29 25.16 3.42
CA LYS A 216 -22.09 26.00 4.32
C LYS A 216 -22.29 27.40 3.76
N GLN A 217 -21.19 28.09 3.42
CA GLN A 217 -21.27 29.46 2.92
C GLN A 217 -21.97 29.51 1.54
N LEU A 218 -21.67 28.55 0.67
CA LEU A 218 -22.34 28.43 -0.61
C LEU A 218 -23.86 28.25 -0.45
N GLY A 219 -24.29 27.38 0.45
CA GLY A 219 -25.71 27.16 0.73
C GLY A 219 -26.40 28.42 1.33
N GLU A 220 -25.74 29.16 2.22
CA GLU A 220 -26.26 30.44 2.76
C GLU A 220 -26.42 31.49 1.64
N ILE A 221 -25.44 31.59 0.71
CA ILE A 221 -25.53 32.52 -0.42
C ILE A 221 -26.66 32.15 -1.37
N LEU A 222 -26.71 30.91 -1.82
CA LEU A 222 -27.68 30.45 -2.83
C LEU A 222 -29.11 30.52 -2.27
N PHE A 223 -29.36 29.96 -1.12
CA PHE A 223 -30.73 29.72 -0.62
C PHE A 223 -31.25 30.78 0.33
N GLU A 224 -30.38 31.53 1.03
CA GLU A 224 -30.80 32.58 1.95
C GLU A 224 -30.62 33.98 1.35
N LYS A 225 -29.47 34.27 0.73
CA LYS A 225 -29.21 35.62 0.20
C LYS A 225 -29.81 35.83 -1.18
N LEU A 226 -29.63 34.89 -2.10
CA LEU A 226 -30.17 34.96 -3.48
C LEU A 226 -31.62 34.45 -3.56
N GLY A 227 -32.12 33.78 -2.52
CA GLY A 227 -33.49 33.32 -2.44
C GLY A 227 -33.87 32.19 -3.39
N ILE A 228 -32.88 31.49 -3.91
CA ILE A 228 -33.12 30.34 -4.78
C ILE A 228 -33.82 29.24 -3.95
N LYS A 229 -34.83 28.60 -4.50
CA LYS A 229 -35.59 27.58 -3.79
C LYS A 229 -34.73 26.33 -3.59
N ALA A 230 -34.44 25.98 -2.34
CA ALA A 230 -33.66 24.78 -2.05
C ALA A 230 -34.41 23.50 -2.51
N PRO A 231 -33.79 22.67 -3.38
CA PRO A 231 -34.43 21.47 -3.91
C PRO A 231 -34.49 20.31 -2.91
N ALA A 232 -33.80 20.45 -1.76
CA ALA A 232 -33.74 19.44 -0.71
C ALA A 232 -33.79 20.09 0.71
N LYS A 233 -34.21 19.28 1.70
CA LYS A 233 -34.24 19.71 3.10
C LYS A 233 -32.82 19.88 3.65
N LYS A 234 -32.65 20.77 4.63
CA LYS A 234 -31.40 20.89 5.38
C LYS A 234 -30.98 19.54 5.98
N THR A 235 -29.69 19.34 6.07
CA THR A 235 -29.09 18.16 6.72
C THR A 235 -29.40 18.13 8.22
N LYS A 236 -29.10 17.03 8.89
CA LYS A 236 -29.25 16.91 10.36
C LYS A 236 -28.45 17.98 11.13
N THR A 237 -27.40 18.52 10.52
CA THR A 237 -26.58 19.61 11.06
C THR A 237 -27.09 21.01 10.70
N GLY A 238 -28.26 21.11 10.06
CA GLY A 238 -28.89 22.38 9.68
C GLY A 238 -28.31 23.06 8.45
N GLN A 239 -27.41 22.39 7.69
CA GLN A 239 -26.79 22.93 6.50
C GLN A 239 -27.58 22.56 5.24
N TYR A 240 -27.54 23.44 4.24
CA TYR A 240 -28.08 23.11 2.92
C TYR A 240 -27.15 22.14 2.20
N PRO A 241 -27.67 21.12 1.52
CA PRO A 241 -26.86 20.30 0.64
C PRO A 241 -26.51 21.10 -0.62
N THR A 242 -25.21 21.10 -0.99
CA THR A 242 -24.66 21.85 -2.14
C THR A 242 -23.79 20.96 -3.03
N GLY A 243 -24.04 19.64 -3.01
CA GLY A 243 -23.37 18.72 -3.92
C GLY A 243 -23.82 18.95 -5.38
N GLU A 244 -23.04 18.47 -6.31
CA GLU A 244 -23.23 18.65 -7.75
C GLU A 244 -24.67 18.30 -8.21
N GLU A 245 -25.22 17.15 -7.75
CA GLU A 245 -26.59 16.74 -8.07
C GLU A 245 -27.67 17.74 -7.62
N ILE A 246 -27.41 18.51 -6.57
CA ILE A 246 -28.33 19.54 -6.06
C ILE A 246 -28.20 20.83 -6.87
N LEU A 247 -26.95 21.20 -7.20
CA LEU A 247 -26.69 22.39 -8.01
C LEU A 247 -27.24 22.23 -9.43
N GLN A 248 -27.10 21.04 -10.02
CA GLN A 248 -27.69 20.76 -11.33
C GLN A 248 -29.22 20.93 -11.40
N LYS A 249 -29.93 20.72 -10.28
CA LYS A 249 -31.40 20.90 -10.23
C LYS A 249 -31.85 22.37 -10.21
N ILE A 250 -30.94 23.27 -9.91
CA ILE A 250 -31.21 24.72 -9.83
C ILE A 250 -30.47 25.52 -10.89
N ILE A 251 -29.76 24.87 -11.81
CA ILE A 251 -28.93 25.54 -12.83
C ILE A 251 -29.74 26.51 -13.71
N ASP A 252 -31.01 26.20 -13.94
CA ASP A 252 -31.91 27.05 -14.76
C ASP A 252 -32.58 28.18 -13.94
N GLU A 253 -32.45 28.18 -12.62
CA GLU A 253 -33.09 29.15 -11.71
C GLU A 253 -32.21 30.37 -11.44
N SER A 254 -30.91 30.30 -11.73
CA SER A 254 -29.96 31.38 -11.48
C SER A 254 -28.73 31.31 -12.38
N PRO A 255 -28.18 32.49 -12.80
CA PRO A 255 -26.94 32.56 -13.58
C PRO A 255 -25.67 32.26 -12.78
N ILE A 256 -25.76 31.98 -11.47
CA ILE A 256 -24.64 31.68 -10.60
C ILE A 256 -24.29 30.21 -10.59
#